data_f684cec0cdec2db05fee09cbdd919630
#
_entry.id   f684cec0cdec2db05fee09cbdd919630
#
_cell.length_a   1.000
_cell.length_b   1.000
_cell.length_c   1.000
_cell.angle_alpha   90.00
_cell.angle_beta   90.00
_cell.angle_gamma   90.00
#
_symmetry.space_group_name_H-M   'P 1'
#
loop_
_entity.id
_entity.type
_entity.pdbx_description
1 polymer ?
#
loop_
_entity_poly.entity_id
_entity_poly.type
_entity_poly.pdbx_seq_one_letter_code
_entity_poly.pdbx_strand_id
1 'polypeptide(L)'
;HPGRQVYAAMGGQVLSPSDIALDMGKHSKLFSKPTPMTQNDISELIQRFASTALQAVKAGFNGVQIHAAHGYLLSQFLSPLTNRRTDQWGGSLGNRARLLYDIVKAVQKVVPKETAVSVKLNSADFQRGGFDAGDALKVVEELGKLDVDLVEVSGGNYESPAMQGNNADDRTLAREAYFLPFAKDIAKQASMPVMTTGGITRLTVAKEVLD
;
A
#
# COMPACT_ATOMS: atom_id res chain seq x y z
N HIS A 1 3.44 -9.02 -2.24
CA HIS A 1 4.85 -9.25 -1.87
C HIS A 1 5.18 -8.56 -0.54
N PRO A 2 5.70 -9.29 0.46
CA PRO A 2 5.86 -8.78 1.83
C PRO A 2 7.01 -7.77 2.00
N GLY A 3 7.94 -7.69 1.04
CA GLY A 3 9.13 -6.86 1.21
C GLY A 3 9.95 -7.29 2.42
N ARG A 4 10.38 -6.34 3.25
CA ARG A 4 11.18 -6.60 4.47
C ARG A 4 10.39 -7.23 5.64
N GLN A 5 9.05 -7.32 5.54
CA GLN A 5 8.18 -7.89 6.58
C GLN A 5 8.11 -9.42 6.49
N VAL A 6 9.27 -10.09 6.51
CA VAL A 6 9.39 -11.56 6.43
C VAL A 6 10.17 -12.09 7.62
N TYR A 7 9.60 -13.08 8.30
CA TYR A 7 10.29 -13.76 9.40
C TYR A 7 11.52 -14.52 8.90
N ALA A 8 12.63 -14.39 9.60
CA ALA A 8 13.90 -15.08 9.27
C ALA A 8 13.73 -16.60 9.19
N ALA A 9 12.88 -17.16 10.04
CA ALA A 9 12.57 -18.60 10.06
C ALA A 9 11.94 -19.12 8.75
N MET A 10 11.36 -18.25 7.91
CA MET A 10 10.82 -18.64 6.60
C MET A 10 11.91 -18.91 5.56
N GLY A 11 13.14 -18.45 5.82
CA GLY A 11 14.26 -18.56 4.87
C GLY A 11 14.08 -17.76 3.59
N GLY A 12 15.01 -17.94 2.67
CA GLY A 12 14.98 -17.30 1.36
C GLY A 12 15.51 -15.86 1.34
N GLN A 13 15.62 -15.31 0.14
CA GLN A 13 16.05 -13.93 -0.08
C GLN A 13 14.88 -12.96 0.15
N VAL A 14 15.10 -11.97 1.01
CA VAL A 14 14.14 -10.91 1.28
C VAL A 14 14.54 -9.68 0.46
N LEU A 15 13.64 -9.24 -0.42
CA LEU A 15 13.85 -8.10 -1.31
C LEU A 15 13.06 -6.88 -0.83
N SER A 16 13.66 -5.70 -0.88
CA SER A 16 13.02 -4.42 -0.57
C SER A 16 13.64 -3.28 -1.39
N PRO A 17 13.10 -2.04 -1.35
CA PRO A 17 13.72 -0.93 -2.08
C PRO A 17 15.16 -0.63 -1.61
N SER A 18 15.44 -0.80 -0.33
CA SER A 18 16.75 -0.54 0.29
C SER A 18 17.05 -1.58 1.38
N ASP A 19 18.29 -1.65 1.86
CA ASP A 19 18.75 -2.61 2.88
C ASP A 19 18.37 -2.22 4.32
N ILE A 20 17.24 -1.53 4.48
CA ILE A 20 16.73 -1.07 5.78
C ILE A 20 15.93 -2.19 6.43
N ALA A 21 16.49 -2.78 7.48
CA ALA A 21 15.82 -3.83 8.26
C ALA A 21 14.57 -3.27 8.97
N LEU A 22 13.63 -4.17 9.28
CA LEU A 22 12.46 -3.86 10.10
C LEU A 22 12.89 -3.63 11.55
N ASP A 23 12.48 -2.49 12.13
CA ASP A 23 12.74 -2.18 13.54
C ASP A 23 11.50 -2.48 14.40
N MET A 24 11.55 -3.60 15.09
CA MET A 24 10.53 -4.04 16.05
C MET A 24 11.09 -4.07 17.48
N GLY A 25 12.12 -3.26 17.76
CA GLY A 25 12.83 -3.24 19.03
C GLY A 25 13.42 -4.63 19.34
N LYS A 26 13.10 -5.21 20.49
CA LYS A 26 13.58 -6.55 20.88
C LYS A 26 13.20 -7.68 19.91
N HIS A 27 12.17 -7.47 19.09
CA HIS A 27 11.67 -8.45 18.12
C HIS A 27 12.29 -8.31 16.72
N SER A 28 13.12 -7.28 16.47
CA SER A 28 13.75 -7.04 15.16
C SER A 28 14.52 -8.25 14.64
N LYS A 29 15.16 -9.03 15.52
CA LYS A 29 15.91 -10.24 15.19
C LYS A 29 15.05 -11.38 14.59
N LEU A 30 13.73 -11.31 14.73
CA LEU A 30 12.82 -12.28 14.13
C LEU A 30 12.66 -12.09 12.62
N PHE A 31 13.08 -10.93 12.09
CA PHE A 31 12.95 -10.59 10.67
C PHE A 31 14.28 -10.63 9.95
N SER A 32 14.25 -11.04 8.68
CA SER A 32 15.44 -11.08 7.84
C SER A 32 15.88 -9.68 7.44
N LYS A 33 17.20 -9.46 7.35
CA LYS A 33 17.72 -8.25 6.72
C LYS A 33 17.42 -8.29 5.22
N PRO A 34 16.81 -7.24 4.63
CA PRO A 34 16.50 -7.23 3.22
C PRO A 34 17.72 -6.91 2.35
N THR A 35 17.65 -7.34 1.10
CA THR A 35 18.57 -6.95 0.01
C THR A 35 17.87 -5.93 -0.89
N PRO A 36 18.54 -4.84 -1.30
CA PRO A 36 17.98 -3.90 -2.26
C PRO A 36 17.69 -4.57 -3.60
N MET A 37 16.49 -4.32 -4.15
CA MET A 37 16.10 -4.81 -5.46
C MET A 37 16.95 -4.18 -6.55
N THR A 38 17.41 -5.00 -7.49
CA THR A 38 18.01 -4.57 -8.75
C THR A 38 16.92 -4.09 -9.73
N GLN A 39 17.34 -3.45 -10.83
CA GLN A 39 16.42 -3.11 -11.92
C GLN A 39 15.73 -4.35 -12.51
N ASN A 40 16.45 -5.46 -12.60
CA ASN A 40 15.90 -6.73 -13.10
C ASN A 40 14.83 -7.29 -12.16
N ASP A 41 15.09 -7.28 -10.84
CA ASP A 41 14.11 -7.72 -9.83
C ASP A 41 12.81 -6.89 -9.92
N ILE A 42 12.93 -5.57 -10.13
CA ILE A 42 11.77 -4.68 -10.27
C ILE A 42 10.99 -5.01 -11.55
N SER A 43 11.70 -5.22 -12.67
CA SER A 43 11.06 -5.57 -13.94
C SER A 43 10.33 -6.91 -13.85
N GLU A 44 10.96 -7.92 -13.24
CA GLU A 44 10.36 -9.23 -13.01
C GLU A 44 9.14 -9.13 -12.07
N LEU A 45 9.23 -8.31 -11.02
CA LEU A 45 8.13 -8.09 -10.08
C LEU A 45 6.89 -7.52 -10.79
N ILE A 46 7.05 -6.52 -11.66
CA ILE A 46 5.94 -5.95 -12.44
C ILE A 46 5.26 -7.04 -13.27
N GLN A 47 6.03 -7.89 -13.94
CA GLN A 47 5.48 -9.00 -14.74
C GLN A 47 4.74 -10.04 -13.86
N ARG A 48 5.26 -10.32 -12.66
CA ARG A 48 4.61 -11.24 -11.71
C ARG A 48 3.26 -10.69 -11.23
N PHE A 49 3.14 -9.39 -10.94
CA PHE A 49 1.85 -8.77 -10.60
C PHE A 49 0.85 -8.90 -11.75
N ALA A 50 1.26 -8.58 -12.97
CA ALA A 50 0.41 -8.71 -14.15
C ALA A 50 -0.03 -10.16 -14.39
N SER A 51 0.91 -11.11 -14.31
CA SER A 51 0.59 -12.54 -14.47
C SER A 51 -0.37 -13.04 -13.38
N THR A 52 -0.17 -12.63 -12.13
CA THR A 52 -1.04 -13.02 -11.01
C THR A 52 -2.47 -12.47 -11.21
N ALA A 53 -2.61 -11.21 -11.63
CA ALA A 53 -3.90 -10.61 -11.92
C ALA A 53 -4.64 -11.38 -13.04
N LEU A 54 -3.92 -11.70 -14.13
CA LEU A 54 -4.49 -12.50 -15.21
C LEU A 54 -4.94 -13.90 -14.75
N GLN A 55 -4.16 -14.56 -13.87
CA GLN A 55 -4.57 -15.86 -13.32
C GLN A 55 -5.82 -15.75 -12.42
N ALA A 56 -5.92 -14.67 -11.62
CA ALA A 56 -7.11 -14.43 -10.80
C ALA A 56 -8.37 -14.30 -11.68
N VAL A 57 -8.28 -13.51 -12.75
CA VAL A 57 -9.41 -13.35 -13.70
C VAL A 57 -9.75 -14.67 -14.39
N LYS A 58 -8.76 -15.46 -14.82
CA LYS A 58 -8.98 -16.79 -15.38
C LYS A 58 -9.64 -17.75 -14.39
N ALA A 59 -9.41 -17.55 -13.09
CA ALA A 59 -10.06 -18.33 -12.03
C ALA A 59 -11.50 -17.84 -11.70
N GLY A 60 -12.00 -16.80 -12.40
CA GLY A 60 -13.36 -16.30 -12.27
C GLY A 60 -13.55 -15.10 -11.37
N PHE A 61 -12.47 -14.41 -10.96
CA PHE A 61 -12.58 -13.14 -10.22
C PHE A 61 -12.93 -11.99 -11.18
N ASN A 62 -13.85 -11.13 -10.76
CA ASN A 62 -14.32 -9.96 -11.52
C ASN A 62 -13.43 -8.73 -11.33
N GLY A 63 -12.50 -8.76 -10.38
CA GLY A 63 -11.57 -7.68 -10.09
C GLY A 63 -10.39 -8.13 -9.28
N VAL A 64 -9.37 -7.28 -9.23
CA VAL A 64 -8.15 -7.48 -8.45
C VAL A 64 -7.80 -6.21 -7.67
N GLN A 65 -7.18 -6.38 -6.51
CA GLN A 65 -6.69 -5.25 -5.72
C GLN A 65 -5.18 -5.32 -5.56
N ILE A 66 -4.49 -4.26 -5.97
CA ILE A 66 -3.05 -4.08 -5.79
C ILE A 66 -2.81 -3.58 -4.37
N HIS A 67 -2.10 -4.36 -3.58
CA HIS A 67 -1.84 -4.05 -2.19
C HIS A 67 -0.59 -3.16 -2.04
N ALA A 68 -0.81 -1.85 -1.84
CA ALA A 68 0.24 -0.84 -1.66
C ALA A 68 0.23 -0.22 -0.24
N ALA A 69 -0.19 -0.98 0.76
CA ALA A 69 -0.37 -0.52 2.14
C ALA A 69 0.42 -1.38 3.15
N HIS A 70 0.32 -1.02 4.43
CA HIS A 70 0.72 -1.78 5.62
C HIS A 70 2.20 -2.12 5.71
N GLY A 71 3.08 -1.32 5.07
CA GLY A 71 4.52 -1.56 5.08
C GLY A 71 4.97 -2.78 4.27
N TYR A 72 4.11 -3.34 3.40
CA TYR A 72 4.50 -4.35 2.42
C TYR A 72 5.26 -3.71 1.26
N LEU A 73 5.71 -4.47 0.28
CA LEU A 73 6.73 -4.03 -0.68
C LEU A 73 6.39 -2.71 -1.37
N LEU A 74 5.18 -2.53 -1.91
CA LEU A 74 4.80 -1.29 -2.59
C LEU A 74 4.72 -0.11 -1.63
N SER A 75 4.21 -0.32 -0.41
CA SER A 75 4.25 0.67 0.66
C SER A 75 5.69 1.06 1.03
N GLN A 76 6.63 0.09 1.02
CA GLN A 76 8.04 0.36 1.26
C GLN A 76 8.67 1.24 0.17
N PHE A 77 8.27 1.06 -1.09
CA PHE A 77 8.72 1.95 -2.17
C PHE A 77 8.18 3.36 -2.01
N LEU A 78 6.92 3.53 -1.59
CA LEU A 78 6.27 4.82 -1.37
C LEU A 78 6.90 5.61 -0.20
N SER A 79 7.29 4.93 0.87
CA SER A 79 7.80 5.56 2.09
C SER A 79 9.25 6.01 1.97
N PRO A 80 9.58 7.29 2.25
CA PRO A 80 10.97 7.74 2.27
C PRO A 80 11.78 7.18 3.44
N LEU A 81 11.14 6.57 4.45
CA LEU A 81 11.82 5.90 5.56
C LEU A 81 12.45 4.58 5.11
N THR A 82 11.82 3.87 4.19
CA THR A 82 12.23 2.55 3.73
C THR A 82 12.82 2.54 2.32
N ASN A 83 12.56 3.58 1.54
CA ASN A 83 13.12 3.78 0.20
C ASN A 83 14.16 4.88 0.21
N ARG A 84 15.43 4.50 0.33
CA ARG A 84 16.61 5.39 0.31
C ARG A 84 17.33 5.37 -1.04
N ARG A 85 16.65 4.90 -2.09
CA ARG A 85 17.22 4.84 -3.44
C ARG A 85 17.46 6.24 -4.00
N THR A 86 18.50 6.37 -4.82
CA THR A 86 18.88 7.60 -5.52
C THR A 86 18.66 7.50 -7.03
N ASP A 87 18.14 6.37 -7.50
CA ASP A 87 17.79 6.14 -8.90
C ASP A 87 16.32 6.54 -9.19
N GLN A 88 15.83 6.18 -10.37
CA GLN A 88 14.47 6.50 -10.81
C GLN A 88 13.34 5.89 -9.96
N TRP A 89 13.66 5.04 -8.98
CA TRP A 89 12.72 4.36 -8.09
C TRP A 89 12.69 4.97 -6.69
N GLY A 90 13.46 6.03 -6.42
CA GLY A 90 13.58 6.66 -5.12
C GLY A 90 13.73 8.18 -5.17
N GLY A 91 13.88 8.81 -4.01
CA GLY A 91 13.97 10.27 -3.87
C GLY A 91 12.60 10.95 -3.94
N SER A 92 12.23 11.57 -5.05
CA SER A 92 10.95 12.28 -5.20
C SER A 92 9.74 11.34 -5.05
N LEU A 93 8.58 11.87 -4.65
CA LEU A 93 7.35 11.08 -4.56
C LEU A 93 7.00 10.40 -5.88
N GLY A 94 7.13 11.11 -7.01
CA GLY A 94 6.88 10.53 -8.34
C GLY A 94 7.76 9.31 -8.63
N ASN A 95 9.02 9.34 -8.22
CA ASN A 95 9.93 8.20 -8.35
C ASN A 95 9.56 7.06 -7.37
N ARG A 96 9.25 7.40 -6.11
CA ARG A 96 8.83 6.40 -5.10
C ARG A 96 7.52 5.70 -5.50
N ALA A 97 6.60 6.40 -6.16
CA ALA A 97 5.31 5.87 -6.61
C ALA A 97 5.38 5.19 -7.99
N ARG A 98 6.47 5.36 -8.75
CA ARG A 98 6.66 4.80 -10.10
C ARG A 98 6.35 3.31 -10.17
N LEU A 99 6.85 2.51 -9.22
CA LEU A 99 6.61 1.07 -9.21
C LEU A 99 5.12 0.73 -9.12
N LEU A 100 4.37 1.43 -8.27
CA LEU A 100 2.92 1.26 -8.17
C LEU A 100 2.23 1.56 -9.49
N TYR A 101 2.57 2.69 -10.11
CA TYR A 101 1.95 3.10 -11.39
C TYR A 101 2.29 2.13 -12.53
N ASP A 102 3.53 1.64 -12.59
CA ASP A 102 3.94 0.70 -13.63
C ASP A 102 3.27 -0.68 -13.44
N ILE A 103 3.03 -1.10 -12.19
CA ILE A 103 2.24 -2.31 -11.89
C ILE A 103 0.78 -2.12 -12.30
N VAL A 104 0.14 -0.99 -11.98
CA VAL A 104 -1.24 -0.69 -12.40
C VAL A 104 -1.37 -0.82 -13.92
N LYS A 105 -0.51 -0.12 -14.67
CA LYS A 105 -0.48 -0.18 -16.15
C LYS A 105 -0.27 -1.61 -16.68
N ALA A 106 0.65 -2.35 -16.06
CA ALA A 106 0.96 -3.71 -16.50
C ALA A 106 -0.21 -4.67 -16.24
N VAL A 107 -0.92 -4.52 -15.13
CA VAL A 107 -2.14 -5.28 -14.81
C VAL A 107 -3.25 -4.94 -15.79
N GLN A 108 -3.57 -3.67 -15.97
CA GLN A 108 -4.62 -3.21 -16.90
C GLN A 108 -4.39 -3.68 -18.34
N LYS A 109 -3.12 -3.81 -18.75
CA LYS A 109 -2.75 -4.27 -20.10
C LYS A 109 -3.11 -5.74 -20.35
N VAL A 110 -3.14 -6.58 -19.32
CA VAL A 110 -3.29 -8.04 -19.46
C VAL A 110 -4.66 -8.57 -19.04
N VAL A 111 -5.42 -7.81 -18.24
CA VAL A 111 -6.78 -8.20 -17.84
C VAL A 111 -7.81 -7.67 -18.84
N PRO A 112 -8.99 -8.31 -18.98
CA PRO A 112 -10.12 -7.77 -19.73
C PRO A 112 -10.53 -6.36 -19.23
N LYS A 113 -11.07 -5.53 -20.11
CA LYS A 113 -11.46 -4.14 -19.78
C LYS A 113 -12.53 -4.05 -18.69
N GLU A 114 -13.38 -5.04 -18.58
CA GLU A 114 -14.46 -5.15 -17.58
C GLU A 114 -13.97 -5.65 -16.21
N THR A 115 -12.68 -5.98 -16.09
CA THR A 115 -12.07 -6.37 -14.82
C THR A 115 -11.78 -5.14 -13.98
N ALA A 116 -12.36 -5.03 -12.79
CA ALA A 116 -12.07 -3.96 -11.87
C ALA A 116 -10.60 -4.06 -11.35
N VAL A 117 -9.86 -2.95 -11.42
CA VAL A 117 -8.50 -2.82 -10.88
C VAL A 117 -8.51 -1.78 -9.78
N SER A 118 -8.35 -2.22 -8.54
CA SER A 118 -8.33 -1.35 -7.37
C SER A 118 -6.95 -1.29 -6.70
N VAL A 119 -6.74 -0.27 -5.87
CA VAL A 119 -5.50 -0.10 -5.11
C VAL A 119 -5.84 0.09 -3.64
N LYS A 120 -5.18 -0.67 -2.75
CA LYS A 120 -5.19 -0.41 -1.32
C LYS A 120 -3.95 0.39 -0.94
N LEU A 121 -4.17 1.59 -0.37
CA LEU A 121 -3.12 2.55 -0.07
C LEU A 121 -3.16 2.95 1.41
N ASN A 122 -2.00 3.23 2.02
CA ASN A 122 -1.96 3.91 3.29
C ASN A 122 -2.37 5.38 3.14
N SER A 123 -3.18 5.88 4.08
CA SER A 123 -3.38 7.32 4.27
C SER A 123 -2.10 7.99 4.81
N ALA A 124 -1.37 7.27 5.65
CA ALA A 124 -0.06 7.64 6.18
C ALA A 124 0.65 6.41 6.77
N ASP A 125 1.97 6.52 6.93
CA ASP A 125 2.76 5.53 7.69
C ASP A 125 2.58 5.69 9.21
N PHE A 126 2.07 6.83 9.68
CA PHE A 126 2.01 7.24 11.09
C PHE A 126 3.38 7.24 11.76
N GLN A 127 4.41 7.55 10.98
CA GLN A 127 5.80 7.71 11.41
C GLN A 127 6.34 9.05 10.92
N ARG A 128 7.07 9.77 11.78
CA ARG A 128 7.65 11.07 11.43
C ARG A 128 8.61 10.94 10.24
N GLY A 129 8.37 11.72 9.19
CA GLY A 129 9.18 11.71 7.97
C GLY A 129 8.88 10.51 7.05
N GLY A 130 7.82 9.75 7.31
CA GLY A 130 7.31 8.71 6.43
C GLY A 130 6.39 9.24 5.33
N PHE A 131 5.72 8.32 4.65
CA PHE A 131 4.64 8.63 3.72
C PHE A 131 3.48 9.26 4.49
N ASP A 132 2.99 10.41 4.05
CA ASP A 132 1.97 11.19 4.75
C ASP A 132 0.69 11.41 3.92
N ALA A 133 -0.30 12.08 4.53
CA ALA A 133 -1.59 12.31 3.88
C ALA A 133 -1.48 13.19 2.61
N GLY A 134 -0.53 14.12 2.57
CA GLY A 134 -0.26 14.93 1.38
C GLY A 134 0.34 14.11 0.24
N ASP A 135 1.22 13.17 0.56
CA ASP A 135 1.75 12.19 -0.39
C ASP A 135 0.62 11.27 -0.89
N ALA A 136 -0.26 10.80 0.00
CA ALA A 136 -1.38 9.92 -0.35
C ALA A 136 -2.34 10.60 -1.35
N LEU A 137 -2.71 11.85 -1.10
CA LEU A 137 -3.56 12.64 -2.02
C LEU A 137 -2.96 12.72 -3.43
N LYS A 138 -1.67 13.04 -3.54
CA LYS A 138 -0.98 13.12 -4.84
C LYS A 138 -0.92 11.76 -5.56
N VAL A 139 -0.70 10.67 -4.80
CA VAL A 139 -0.71 9.32 -5.37
C VAL A 139 -2.10 8.96 -5.89
N VAL A 140 -3.17 9.28 -5.14
CA VAL A 140 -4.55 9.02 -5.57
C VAL A 140 -4.92 9.84 -6.81
N GLU A 141 -4.51 11.11 -6.89
CA GLU A 141 -4.69 11.93 -8.08
C GLU A 141 -4.08 11.28 -9.34
N GLU A 142 -2.84 10.78 -9.22
CA GLU A 142 -2.17 10.08 -10.34
C GLU A 142 -2.83 8.73 -10.66
N LEU A 143 -3.33 7.99 -9.66
CA LEU A 143 -4.10 6.76 -9.89
C LEU A 143 -5.39 7.03 -10.64
N GLY A 144 -6.03 8.18 -10.41
CA GLY A 144 -7.19 8.63 -11.17
C GLY A 144 -6.90 8.85 -12.65
N LYS A 145 -5.73 9.41 -12.99
CA LYS A 145 -5.27 9.57 -14.38
C LYS A 145 -4.94 8.23 -15.06
N LEU A 146 -4.79 7.16 -14.28
CA LEU A 146 -4.58 5.80 -14.75
C LEU A 146 -5.86 4.96 -14.76
N ASP A 147 -7.03 5.59 -14.62
CA ASP A 147 -8.34 4.93 -14.64
C ASP A 147 -8.44 3.74 -13.66
N VAL A 148 -7.92 3.91 -12.43
CA VAL A 148 -8.11 2.95 -11.34
C VAL A 148 -9.57 3.01 -10.89
N ASP A 149 -10.23 1.86 -10.74
CA ASP A 149 -11.67 1.78 -10.47
C ASP A 149 -12.06 2.10 -9.03
N LEU A 150 -11.16 1.88 -8.06
CA LEU A 150 -11.41 2.11 -6.63
C LEU A 150 -10.09 2.27 -5.88
N VAL A 151 -10.06 3.16 -4.89
CA VAL A 151 -8.98 3.22 -3.89
C VAL A 151 -9.52 2.88 -2.52
N GLU A 152 -8.89 1.90 -1.85
CA GLU A 152 -9.15 1.59 -0.45
C GLU A 152 -8.13 2.31 0.43
N VAL A 153 -8.63 3.12 1.37
CA VAL A 153 -7.80 3.89 2.31
C VAL A 153 -7.63 3.12 3.61
N SER A 154 -6.37 2.88 3.96
CA SER A 154 -5.94 2.23 5.19
C SER A 154 -4.75 3.01 5.79
N GLY A 155 -3.91 2.40 6.63
CA GLY A 155 -2.73 3.07 7.16
C GLY A 155 -1.88 2.22 8.09
N GLY A 156 -0.66 2.71 8.34
CA GLY A 156 0.30 2.09 9.23
C GLY A 156 1.12 0.95 8.60
N ASN A 157 1.99 0.39 9.41
CA ASN A 157 2.87 -0.73 9.06
C ASN A 157 3.21 -1.53 10.33
N TYR A 158 4.10 -2.51 10.28
CA TYR A 158 4.48 -3.31 11.46
C TYR A 158 5.18 -2.50 12.55
N GLU A 159 5.95 -1.46 12.19
CA GLU A 159 6.62 -0.56 13.15
C GLU A 159 5.66 0.46 13.77
N SER A 160 4.55 0.76 13.06
CA SER A 160 3.47 1.67 13.50
C SER A 160 2.11 1.09 13.08
N PRO A 161 1.57 0.14 13.88
CA PRO A 161 0.44 -0.72 13.47
C PRO A 161 -0.93 -0.03 13.59
N ALA A 162 -1.09 1.16 13.02
CA ALA A 162 -2.35 1.94 13.05
C ALA A 162 -3.56 1.15 12.53
N MET A 163 -3.34 0.20 11.57
CA MET A 163 -4.39 -0.68 11.06
C MET A 163 -4.96 -1.64 12.13
N GLN A 164 -4.27 -1.81 13.26
CA GLN A 164 -4.73 -2.63 14.39
C GLN A 164 -5.38 -1.79 15.50
N GLY A 165 -5.42 -0.47 15.35
CA GLY A 165 -5.92 0.45 16.37
C GLY A 165 -4.95 0.71 17.54
N ASN A 166 -3.74 0.16 17.51
CA ASN A 166 -2.82 0.18 18.66
C ASN A 166 -2.01 1.46 18.84
N ASN A 167 -1.96 2.36 17.84
CA ASN A 167 -1.19 3.62 17.89
C ASN A 167 -2.05 4.86 17.76
N ALA A 168 -3.34 4.70 18.00
CA ALA A 168 -4.23 5.83 18.12
C ALA A 168 -4.12 6.42 19.53
N ASP A 169 -4.23 7.73 19.68
CA ASP A 169 -4.47 8.29 20.99
C ASP A 169 -5.76 7.67 21.58
N ASP A 170 -5.95 7.70 22.89
CA ASP A 170 -7.10 7.05 23.57
C ASP A 170 -8.46 7.41 22.93
N ARG A 171 -8.56 8.54 22.22
CA ARG A 171 -9.75 8.99 21.52
C ARG A 171 -9.96 8.24 20.18
N THR A 172 -8.88 7.81 19.54
CA THR A 172 -8.95 7.06 18.26
C THR A 172 -9.22 5.58 18.49
N LEU A 173 -8.70 4.99 19.57
CA LEU A 173 -8.98 3.60 19.97
C LEU A 173 -10.48 3.37 20.28
N ALA A 174 -11.19 4.41 20.75
CA ALA A 174 -12.63 4.35 21.01
C ALA A 174 -13.50 4.51 19.76
N ARG A 175 -12.93 4.76 18.58
CA ARG A 175 -13.67 5.04 17.34
C ARG A 175 -13.48 3.92 16.33
N GLU A 176 -14.58 3.43 15.82
CA GLU A 176 -14.60 2.61 14.59
C GLU A 176 -14.32 3.50 13.35
N ALA A 177 -13.98 2.87 12.23
CA ALA A 177 -13.60 3.55 10.99
C ALA A 177 -12.39 4.50 11.15
N TYR A 178 -11.26 3.98 11.64
CA TYR A 178 -10.04 4.74 11.98
C TYR A 178 -9.53 5.66 10.86
N PHE A 179 -9.75 5.28 9.62
CA PHE A 179 -9.24 6.00 8.44
C PHE A 179 -10.32 6.85 7.76
N LEU A 180 -11.54 6.92 8.31
CA LEU A 180 -12.65 7.68 7.73
C LEU A 180 -12.33 9.17 7.48
N PRO A 181 -11.69 9.91 8.40
CA PRO A 181 -11.31 11.30 8.14
C PRO A 181 -10.40 11.44 6.92
N PHE A 182 -9.41 10.56 6.78
CA PHE A 182 -8.51 10.54 5.62
C PHE A 182 -9.25 10.14 4.33
N ALA A 183 -10.15 9.15 4.41
CA ALA A 183 -10.96 8.73 3.27
C ALA A 183 -11.88 9.86 2.79
N LYS A 184 -12.52 10.61 3.70
CA LYS A 184 -13.35 11.79 3.37
C LYS A 184 -12.52 12.89 2.69
N ASP A 185 -11.31 13.15 3.13
CA ASP A 185 -10.44 14.15 2.50
C ASP A 185 -9.94 13.70 1.12
N ILE A 186 -9.60 12.44 0.97
CA ILE A 186 -9.22 11.85 -0.31
C ILE A 186 -10.42 11.86 -1.29
N ALA A 187 -11.62 11.48 -0.83
CA ALA A 187 -12.82 11.42 -1.67
C ALA A 187 -13.22 12.78 -2.27
N LYS A 188 -12.90 13.89 -1.62
CA LYS A 188 -13.14 15.26 -2.16
C LYS A 188 -12.36 15.56 -3.45
N GLN A 189 -11.25 14.85 -3.68
CA GLN A 189 -10.32 15.12 -4.78
C GLN A 189 -10.17 13.92 -5.74
N ALA A 190 -10.55 12.72 -5.29
CA ALA A 190 -10.46 11.50 -6.09
C ALA A 190 -11.48 11.53 -7.24
N SER A 191 -11.05 11.07 -8.41
CA SER A 191 -11.93 10.88 -9.59
C SER A 191 -12.60 9.49 -9.62
N MET A 192 -12.22 8.60 -8.67
CA MET A 192 -12.78 7.27 -8.51
C MET A 192 -13.42 7.09 -7.12
N PRO A 193 -14.28 6.09 -6.92
CA PRO A 193 -14.80 5.72 -5.62
C PRO A 193 -13.68 5.48 -4.59
N VAL A 194 -13.93 5.90 -3.35
CA VAL A 194 -13.02 5.71 -2.22
C VAL A 194 -13.69 4.80 -1.19
N MET A 195 -13.00 3.75 -0.80
CA MET A 195 -13.41 2.84 0.27
C MET A 195 -12.56 3.10 1.51
N THR A 196 -13.15 3.03 2.68
CA THR A 196 -12.41 3.05 3.95
C THR A 196 -12.45 1.70 4.63
N THR A 197 -11.42 1.41 5.43
CA THR A 197 -11.34 0.23 6.31
C THR A 197 -11.01 0.68 7.73
N GLY A 198 -10.99 -0.26 8.67
CA GLY A 198 -10.47 -0.07 10.03
C GLY A 198 -11.54 -0.10 11.12
N GLY A 199 -11.73 -1.28 11.74
CA GLY A 199 -12.50 -1.46 12.98
C GLY A 199 -14.01 -1.21 12.90
N ILE A 200 -14.63 -1.24 11.72
CA ILE A 200 -16.07 -1.04 11.54
C ILE A 200 -16.80 -2.32 11.98
N THR A 201 -17.51 -2.26 13.11
CA THR A 201 -18.24 -3.39 13.69
C THR A 201 -19.73 -3.11 13.91
N ARG A 202 -20.14 -1.84 13.94
CA ARG A 202 -21.54 -1.44 14.16
C ARG A 202 -22.18 -0.94 12.87
N LEU A 203 -23.42 -1.34 12.64
CA LEU A 203 -24.21 -0.91 11.49
C LEU A 203 -24.40 0.62 11.43
N THR A 204 -24.52 1.28 12.58
CA THR A 204 -24.64 2.74 12.68
C THR A 204 -23.40 3.43 12.10
N VAL A 205 -22.21 2.94 12.46
CA VAL A 205 -20.93 3.46 11.93
C VAL A 205 -20.80 3.16 10.43
N ALA A 206 -21.18 1.96 9.99
CA ALA A 206 -21.18 1.63 8.55
C ALA A 206 -22.09 2.56 7.74
N LYS A 207 -23.24 2.97 8.28
CA LYS A 207 -24.13 3.97 7.65
C LYS A 207 -23.49 5.35 7.59
N GLU A 208 -22.87 5.83 8.68
CA GLU A 208 -22.15 7.11 8.72
C GLU A 208 -20.97 7.19 7.74
N VAL A 209 -20.41 6.04 7.34
CA VAL A 209 -19.35 5.97 6.34
C VAL A 209 -19.91 6.19 4.93
N LEU A 210 -21.17 5.81 4.69
CA LEU A 210 -21.83 5.91 3.38
C LEU A 210 -22.48 7.29 3.14
N ASP A 211 -22.73 8.04 4.21
CA ASP A 211 -23.28 9.41 4.18
C ASP A 211 -22.14 10.46 3.98
#